data_adc4cc89e27ea652edb93431b3acb511
#
_entry.id   adc4cc89e27ea652edb93431b3acb511
#
_cell.length_a   1.000
_cell.length_b   1.000
_cell.length_c   1.000
_cell.angle_alpha   90.00
_cell.angle_beta   90.00
_cell.angle_gamma   90.00
#
_symmetry.space_group_name_H-M   'P 1'
#
loop_
_entity.id
_entity.type
_entity.pdbx_description
1 polymer ?
#
loop_
_entity_poly.entity_id
_entity_poly.type
_entity_poly.pdbx_seq_one_letter_code
_entity_poly.pdbx_strand_id
1 'polypeptide(L)'
;MYNRDYVQVENFQDKIARLYPQEEYLPGLPEDIQKEIESGKRKFNSRTITFQVTDACNLRCTYCVTGDTNILMSDGTTKPISEIIIGDKIKTFPEYDSLELQESTVEQTYTREVDSYIKMTLSTGDILCITENHKIKRACYPDPYPTNEYMEAGRLSVGLTVCAYIDGRISYAKITAMETVTEKTTVYNIGTDLHTYVANNFAVHNCYQIAKKQHFMAFDIAKKFADMMLESSIKNNDYIDVETSPGVVFEFIGGEPFLAIDLISEISDYLINRMIEMNHPWRDKFMFSICSNGVLYMDERVQKYIRKHAKYLSFSISIDGNKKLHDACRIFPDGSGSYDIAIAGVKHFKEHYNGHMGSKMTMAPGNISYIYDAVCNLISLGYTEIFLNCVYEEGWTTEHASIMYGQMKQLSDFIIDNNYFSDHYLSFFDDSMFRPMDPADNQNWCGGTGAMISCDYKGDIYPCIRYMESSLGDSVEPLKIGNVYDGIMKDEKTIECVKCLRDITRESQSEEKCFNCPIASGCSWCSAYNYQCFGTANKRATFICIMHKSRALSNLYYWNKGFRKYAPWFRMGSWIPKEWALEIISEDEYQLLLDLASFNENDVKLIQNMIDNN
;
A
#
# COMPACT_ATOMS: atom_id res chain seq x y z
N MET A 1 4.62 27.72 -24.46
CA MET A 1 3.49 27.18 -23.66
C MET A 1 4.02 25.97 -22.92
N TYR A 2 4.21 26.09 -21.62
CA TYR A 2 4.52 24.92 -20.80
C TYR A 2 3.30 24.03 -20.83
N ASN A 3 3.45 22.89 -21.46
CA ASN A 3 2.32 21.99 -21.62
C ASN A 3 2.08 21.31 -20.28
N ARG A 4 1.01 21.67 -19.57
CA ARG A 4 0.59 21.01 -18.32
C ARG A 4 0.41 19.48 -18.50
N ASP A 5 0.30 19.03 -19.77
CA ASP A 5 0.15 17.62 -20.12
C ASP A 5 1.40 16.78 -19.74
N TYR A 6 2.56 17.40 -19.52
CA TYR A 6 3.80 16.69 -19.10
C TYR A 6 3.81 16.30 -17.61
N VAL A 7 2.96 16.90 -16.80
CA VAL A 7 2.93 16.67 -15.36
C VAL A 7 1.65 15.97 -14.92
N GLN A 8 0.68 15.81 -15.84
CA GLN A 8 -0.43 14.93 -15.56
C GLN A 8 0.09 13.50 -15.61
N VAL A 9 0.05 12.86 -14.44
CA VAL A 9 0.08 11.41 -14.36
C VAL A 9 -0.81 10.92 -15.47
N GLU A 10 -0.24 10.18 -16.37
CA GLU A 10 -1.04 9.35 -17.20
C GLU A 10 -1.83 8.44 -16.28
N ASN A 11 -3.06 8.84 -16.01
CA ASN A 11 -3.95 7.98 -15.28
C ASN A 11 -4.08 6.68 -16.09
N PHE A 12 -4.54 5.63 -15.45
CA PHE A 12 -4.74 4.33 -16.11
C PHE A 12 -5.52 4.46 -17.43
N GLN A 13 -6.36 5.46 -17.56
CA GLN A 13 -7.19 5.78 -18.71
C GLN A 13 -6.39 6.35 -19.87
N ASP A 14 -5.43 7.24 -19.59
CA ASP A 14 -4.50 7.75 -20.61
C ASP A 14 -3.59 6.62 -21.09
N LYS A 15 -3.25 5.67 -20.22
CA LYS A 15 -2.50 4.47 -20.55
C LYS A 15 -3.29 3.51 -21.44
N ILE A 16 -4.58 3.30 -21.16
CA ILE A 16 -5.51 2.57 -22.04
C ILE A 16 -5.63 3.32 -23.37
N ALA A 17 -5.84 4.63 -23.37
CA ALA A 17 -5.98 5.42 -24.59
C ALA A 17 -4.74 5.38 -25.49
N ARG A 18 -3.52 5.26 -24.95
CA ARG A 18 -2.29 5.04 -25.74
C ARG A 18 -2.18 3.61 -26.30
N LEU A 19 -2.62 2.64 -25.52
CA LEU A 19 -2.59 1.23 -25.93
C LEU A 19 -3.63 0.93 -27.03
N TYR A 20 -4.70 1.73 -27.05
CA TYR A 20 -5.82 1.62 -27.98
C TYR A 20 -6.09 3.00 -28.60
N PRO A 21 -5.47 3.34 -29.75
CA PRO A 21 -5.81 4.56 -30.47
C PRO A 21 -7.32 4.66 -30.70
N GLN A 22 -7.86 5.87 -30.62
CA GLN A 22 -9.32 6.11 -30.60
C GLN A 22 -10.09 5.48 -31.79
N GLU A 23 -9.46 5.28 -32.92
CA GLU A 23 -10.06 4.64 -34.10
C GLU A 23 -10.34 3.14 -33.91
N GLU A 24 -9.60 2.46 -33.00
CA GLU A 24 -9.84 1.05 -32.62
C GLU A 24 -10.74 0.94 -31.37
N TYR A 25 -11.14 2.07 -30.79
CA TYR A 25 -11.54 2.19 -29.40
C TYR A 25 -13.02 1.98 -29.11
N LEU A 26 -13.88 2.05 -30.12
CA LEU A 26 -15.27 2.40 -29.86
C LEU A 26 -16.39 1.52 -30.41
N PRO A 27 -16.24 0.25 -30.71
CA PRO A 27 -17.43 -0.53 -30.97
C PRO A 27 -18.09 -0.91 -29.64
N GLY A 28 -19.16 -0.25 -29.28
CA GLY A 28 -20.07 -0.72 -28.24
C GLY A 28 -20.49 0.22 -27.14
N LEU A 29 -19.92 1.43 -27.03
CA LEU A 29 -20.45 2.44 -26.12
C LEU A 29 -21.65 3.16 -26.76
N PRO A 30 -22.65 3.55 -25.96
CA PRO A 30 -23.69 4.48 -26.41
C PRO A 30 -23.06 5.76 -26.98
N GLU A 31 -23.64 6.29 -28.05
CA GLU A 31 -23.07 7.41 -28.83
C GLU A 31 -22.94 8.71 -28.01
N ASP A 32 -23.82 8.92 -27.05
CA ASP A 32 -23.79 10.04 -26.10
C ASP A 32 -22.61 9.93 -25.13
N ILE A 33 -22.35 8.75 -24.59
CA ILE A 33 -21.21 8.46 -23.70
C ILE A 33 -19.90 8.63 -24.47
N GLN A 34 -19.84 8.14 -25.69
CA GLN A 34 -18.71 8.29 -26.58
C GLN A 34 -18.37 9.77 -26.84
N LYS A 35 -19.37 10.58 -27.17
CA LYS A 35 -19.21 12.02 -27.37
C LYS A 35 -18.77 12.76 -26.11
N GLU A 36 -19.23 12.36 -24.92
CA GLU A 36 -18.78 12.92 -23.66
C GLU A 36 -17.31 12.62 -23.38
N ILE A 37 -16.86 11.41 -23.69
CA ILE A 37 -15.47 10.98 -23.56
C ILE A 37 -14.58 11.76 -24.52
N GLU A 38 -14.93 11.83 -25.81
CA GLU A 38 -14.22 12.55 -26.85
C GLU A 38 -14.12 14.06 -26.55
N SER A 39 -15.13 14.61 -25.90
CA SER A 39 -15.15 16.01 -25.48
C SER A 39 -14.29 16.31 -24.24
N GLY A 40 -13.68 15.30 -23.61
CA GLY A 40 -12.91 15.42 -22.37
C GLY A 40 -13.75 15.76 -21.13
N LYS A 41 -15.07 15.75 -21.25
CA LYS A 41 -15.99 16.08 -20.15
C LYS A 41 -16.21 14.92 -19.19
N ARG A 42 -16.01 13.70 -19.65
CA ARG A 42 -16.15 12.50 -18.82
C ARG A 42 -14.80 11.84 -18.62
N LYS A 43 -14.37 11.74 -17.37
CA LYS A 43 -13.24 10.89 -17.00
C LYS A 43 -13.71 9.44 -17.03
N PHE A 44 -12.92 8.54 -17.65
CA PHE A 44 -13.17 7.11 -17.59
C PHE A 44 -13.09 6.61 -16.15
N ASN A 45 -14.16 6.10 -15.59
CA ASN A 45 -14.11 5.31 -14.38
C ASN A 45 -13.90 3.85 -14.76
N SER A 46 -12.64 3.39 -14.78
CA SER A 46 -12.37 1.97 -14.91
C SER A 46 -12.67 1.25 -13.59
N ARG A 47 -13.35 0.11 -13.68
CA ARG A 47 -13.54 -0.78 -12.55
C ARG A 47 -12.35 -1.73 -12.44
N THR A 48 -11.96 -2.04 -11.22
CA THR A 48 -10.98 -3.08 -10.97
C THR A 48 -11.67 -4.33 -10.45
N ILE A 49 -11.48 -5.43 -11.16
CA ILE A 49 -11.94 -6.77 -10.79
C ILE A 49 -10.71 -7.58 -10.43
N THR A 50 -10.57 -7.94 -9.16
CA THR A 50 -9.36 -8.55 -8.63
C THR A 50 -9.57 -10.03 -8.31
N PHE A 51 -8.71 -10.88 -8.83
CA PHE A 51 -8.61 -12.31 -8.52
C PHE A 51 -7.45 -12.53 -7.55
N GLN A 52 -7.71 -12.95 -6.32
CA GLN A 52 -6.67 -13.47 -5.45
C GLN A 52 -6.37 -14.93 -5.83
N VAL A 53 -5.47 -15.09 -6.79
CA VAL A 53 -5.15 -16.40 -7.38
C VAL A 53 -4.43 -17.34 -6.42
N THR A 54 -3.74 -16.79 -5.42
CA THR A 54 -3.08 -17.54 -4.35
C THR A 54 -2.79 -16.66 -3.14
N ASP A 55 -2.67 -17.24 -1.96
CA ASP A 55 -2.10 -16.58 -0.78
C ASP A 55 -0.62 -16.99 -0.55
N ALA A 56 -0.09 -17.92 -1.35
CA ALA A 56 1.29 -18.37 -1.27
C ALA A 56 2.29 -17.31 -1.74
N CYS A 57 3.48 -17.28 -1.12
CA CYS A 57 4.61 -16.46 -1.56
C CYS A 57 5.91 -17.26 -1.46
N ASN A 58 6.83 -17.03 -2.39
CA ASN A 58 8.17 -17.63 -2.42
C ASN A 58 9.23 -16.79 -1.66
N LEU A 59 8.82 -15.64 -1.12
CA LEU A 59 9.63 -14.84 -0.20
C LEU A 59 9.07 -14.92 1.22
N ARG A 60 9.93 -14.61 2.20
CA ARG A 60 9.61 -14.54 3.62
C ARG A 60 10.02 -13.19 4.16
N CYS A 61 9.09 -12.27 4.24
CA CYS A 61 9.29 -10.96 4.89
C CYS A 61 9.21 -11.19 6.41
N THR A 62 10.34 -11.28 7.12
CA THR A 62 10.42 -11.89 8.46
C THR A 62 10.58 -10.88 9.60
N TYR A 63 9.91 -11.19 10.71
CA TYR A 63 10.02 -10.57 12.03
C TYR A 63 10.74 -11.56 12.97
N CYS A 64 11.76 -11.14 13.74
CA CYS A 64 12.58 -12.05 14.53
C CYS A 64 12.99 -11.45 15.88
N VAL A 65 13.41 -12.31 16.83
CA VAL A 65 14.06 -11.97 18.11
C VAL A 65 15.45 -12.57 18.19
N THR A 66 16.31 -12.08 19.10
CA THR A 66 17.66 -12.66 19.29
C THR A 66 17.60 -14.06 19.88
N GLY A 67 18.64 -14.87 19.64
CA GLY A 67 18.66 -16.30 19.98
C GLY A 67 18.61 -16.63 21.47
N ASP A 68 19.00 -15.70 22.34
CA ASP A 68 18.96 -15.77 23.80
C ASP A 68 17.58 -15.44 24.39
N THR A 69 16.62 -15.05 23.54
CA THR A 69 15.25 -14.76 23.96
C THR A 69 14.57 -16.01 24.50
N ASN A 70 14.10 -15.96 25.73
CA ASN A 70 13.41 -17.07 26.38
C ASN A 70 11.95 -17.15 25.99
N ILE A 71 11.53 -18.29 25.51
CA ILE A 71 10.13 -18.60 25.15
C ILE A 71 9.45 -19.31 26.33
N LEU A 72 8.24 -18.90 26.67
CA LEU A 72 7.46 -19.53 27.74
C LEU A 72 6.90 -20.87 27.26
N MET A 73 7.35 -21.95 27.88
CA MET A 73 6.93 -23.32 27.56
C MET A 73 5.56 -23.66 28.18
N SER A 74 4.91 -24.70 27.68
CA SER A 74 3.57 -25.11 28.17
C SER A 74 3.56 -25.54 29.64
N ASP A 75 4.68 -26.08 30.14
CA ASP A 75 4.87 -26.48 31.54
C ASP A 75 5.22 -25.31 32.49
N GLY A 76 5.32 -24.08 31.96
CA GLY A 76 5.68 -22.88 32.71
C GLY A 76 7.18 -22.63 32.84
N THR A 77 8.02 -23.48 32.29
CA THR A 77 9.47 -23.22 32.18
C THR A 77 9.76 -22.30 31.01
N THR A 78 11.00 -21.90 30.85
CA THR A 78 11.45 -21.12 29.69
C THR A 78 12.58 -21.83 28.95
N LYS A 79 12.65 -21.63 27.62
CA LYS A 79 13.67 -22.19 26.74
C LYS A 79 14.14 -21.14 25.76
N PRO A 80 15.47 -20.94 25.55
CA PRO A 80 15.96 -20.02 24.53
C PRO A 80 15.37 -20.34 23.14
N ILE A 81 14.99 -19.31 22.37
CA ILE A 81 14.39 -19.51 21.05
C ILE A 81 15.33 -20.24 20.09
N SER A 82 16.64 -20.06 20.23
CA SER A 82 17.66 -20.78 19.46
C SER A 82 17.67 -22.30 19.69
N GLU A 83 17.07 -22.78 20.78
CA GLU A 83 16.96 -24.19 21.13
C GLU A 83 15.56 -24.77 20.87
N ILE A 84 14.59 -23.94 20.49
CA ILE A 84 13.22 -24.38 20.17
C ILE A 84 13.24 -25.20 18.88
N ILE A 85 12.53 -26.34 18.92
CA ILE A 85 12.37 -27.24 17.77
C ILE A 85 10.89 -27.43 17.41
N ILE A 86 10.62 -27.86 16.19
CA ILE A 86 9.27 -28.23 15.75
C ILE A 86 8.76 -29.37 16.65
N GLY A 87 7.53 -29.23 17.13
CA GLY A 87 6.89 -30.15 18.08
C GLY A 87 6.97 -29.71 19.54
N ASP A 88 7.81 -28.73 19.89
CA ASP A 88 7.83 -28.15 21.23
C ASP A 88 6.46 -27.53 21.56
N LYS A 89 6.04 -27.68 22.81
CA LYS A 89 4.78 -27.10 23.31
C LYS A 89 5.06 -25.85 24.11
N ILE A 90 4.43 -24.75 23.73
CA ILE A 90 4.62 -23.43 24.33
C ILE A 90 3.31 -22.85 24.85
N LYS A 91 3.40 -21.84 25.71
CA LYS A 91 2.28 -20.98 26.08
C LYS A 91 2.12 -19.89 25.02
N THR A 92 0.90 -19.74 24.57
CA THR A 92 0.47 -18.72 23.63
C THR A 92 -0.85 -18.12 24.11
N PHE A 93 -1.45 -17.23 23.34
CA PHE A 93 -2.73 -16.60 23.61
C PHE A 93 -3.43 -16.33 22.27
N PRO A 94 -4.78 -16.24 22.23
CA PRO A 94 -5.49 -15.88 21.00
C PRO A 94 -5.01 -14.54 20.46
N GLU A 95 -4.88 -14.45 19.14
CA GLU A 95 -4.32 -13.27 18.47
C GLU A 95 -5.09 -11.98 18.83
N TYR A 96 -6.42 -12.04 18.90
CA TYR A 96 -7.26 -10.85 19.08
C TYR A 96 -8.12 -10.88 20.36
N ASP A 97 -9.08 -11.72 20.50
CA ASP A 97 -10.20 -11.54 21.43
C ASP A 97 -9.91 -11.81 22.92
N SER A 98 -8.76 -12.36 23.25
CA SER A 98 -8.45 -12.78 24.61
C SER A 98 -6.98 -12.64 24.94
N LEU A 99 -6.67 -12.47 26.23
CA LEU A 99 -5.33 -12.56 26.79
C LEU A 99 -5.12 -13.84 27.59
N GLU A 100 -6.05 -14.81 27.51
CA GLU A 100 -5.93 -16.10 28.20
C GLU A 100 -4.84 -16.94 27.56
N LEU A 101 -3.94 -17.46 28.42
CA LEU A 101 -2.89 -18.35 27.98
C LEU A 101 -3.44 -19.71 27.58
N GLN A 102 -3.04 -20.19 26.43
CA GLN A 102 -3.37 -21.49 25.87
C GLN A 102 -2.08 -22.26 25.53
N GLU A 103 -2.17 -23.56 25.31
CA GLU A 103 -1.09 -24.37 24.80
C GLU A 103 -1.14 -24.42 23.27
N SER A 104 0.01 -24.25 22.63
CA SER A 104 0.18 -24.45 21.20
C SER A 104 1.44 -25.23 20.91
N THR A 105 1.52 -25.83 19.73
CA THR A 105 2.69 -26.55 19.26
C THR A 105 3.48 -25.70 18.27
N VAL A 106 4.80 -25.69 18.40
CA VAL A 106 5.67 -25.06 17.41
C VAL A 106 5.65 -25.88 16.12
N GLU A 107 5.15 -25.29 15.07
CA GLU A 107 5.00 -25.93 13.75
C GLU A 107 6.19 -25.61 12.84
N GLN A 108 6.89 -24.49 13.08
CA GLN A 108 7.98 -24.01 12.23
C GLN A 108 9.00 -23.23 13.06
N THR A 109 10.27 -23.24 12.62
CA THR A 109 11.34 -22.43 13.19
C THR A 109 12.09 -21.71 12.08
N TYR A 110 12.59 -20.50 12.36
CA TYR A 110 13.30 -19.65 11.40
C TYR A 110 14.51 -19.01 12.02
N THR A 111 15.52 -18.76 11.20
CA THR A 111 16.73 -18.06 11.61
C THR A 111 17.28 -17.22 10.46
N ARG A 112 17.85 -16.07 10.78
CA ARG A 112 18.56 -15.21 9.82
C ARG A 112 19.60 -14.34 10.54
N GLU A 113 20.49 -13.71 9.77
CA GLU A 113 21.37 -12.68 10.27
C GLU A 113 20.78 -11.29 10.04
N VAL A 114 21.00 -10.37 10.98
CA VAL A 114 20.65 -8.95 10.89
C VAL A 114 21.83 -8.10 11.33
N ASP A 115 21.94 -6.87 10.82
CA ASP A 115 22.98 -5.92 11.19
C ASP A 115 22.59 -5.03 12.37
N SER A 116 21.31 -5.04 12.75
CA SER A 116 20.79 -4.24 13.87
C SER A 116 19.49 -4.81 14.42
N TYR A 117 19.20 -4.49 15.67
CA TYR A 117 17.97 -4.84 16.37
C TYR A 117 17.64 -3.77 17.42
N ILE A 118 16.41 -3.79 17.92
CA ILE A 118 15.95 -2.93 19.02
C ILE A 118 16.07 -3.71 20.34
N LYS A 119 16.71 -3.10 21.32
CA LYS A 119 16.68 -3.54 22.71
C LYS A 119 15.65 -2.73 23.46
N MET A 120 14.61 -3.40 23.94
CA MET A 120 13.47 -2.79 24.64
C MET A 120 13.40 -3.27 26.08
N THR A 121 13.16 -2.35 27.02
CA THR A 121 13.04 -2.64 28.45
C THR A 121 11.66 -2.24 28.95
N LEU A 122 11.02 -3.11 29.74
CA LEU A 122 9.73 -2.85 30.38
C LEU A 122 9.89 -2.32 31.81
N SER A 123 8.82 -1.76 32.36
CA SER A 123 8.72 -1.35 33.76
C SER A 123 8.83 -2.51 34.75
N THR A 124 8.68 -3.74 34.31
CA THR A 124 8.93 -4.99 35.07
C THR A 124 10.41 -5.33 35.15
N GLY A 125 11.27 -4.70 34.37
CA GLY A 125 12.68 -4.99 34.23
C GLY A 125 13.01 -6.00 33.12
N ASP A 126 12.01 -6.56 32.46
CA ASP A 126 12.20 -7.50 31.36
C ASP A 126 12.80 -6.80 30.13
N ILE A 127 13.71 -7.49 29.44
CA ILE A 127 14.41 -6.97 28.26
C ILE A 127 14.16 -7.92 27.09
N LEU A 128 13.76 -7.36 25.93
CA LEU A 128 13.63 -8.08 24.68
C LEU A 128 14.50 -7.43 23.60
N CYS A 129 15.30 -8.24 22.92
CA CYS A 129 16.06 -7.85 21.73
C CYS A 129 15.32 -8.38 20.49
N ILE A 130 14.88 -7.46 19.64
CA ILE A 130 13.86 -7.73 18.63
C ILE A 130 14.11 -6.93 17.36
N THR A 131 13.82 -7.48 16.19
CA THR A 131 13.91 -6.73 14.94
C THR A 131 12.84 -5.64 14.85
N GLU A 132 13.17 -4.55 14.17
CA GLU A 132 12.38 -3.32 14.08
C GLU A 132 10.92 -3.57 13.63
N ASN A 133 10.73 -4.50 12.73
CA ASN A 133 9.45 -4.87 12.14
C ASN A 133 8.67 -5.95 12.91
N HIS A 134 9.20 -6.47 14.03
CA HIS A 134 8.51 -7.49 14.82
C HIS A 134 7.33 -6.90 15.59
N LYS A 135 6.19 -7.55 15.51
CA LYS A 135 4.96 -7.07 16.13
C LYS A 135 4.87 -7.46 17.60
N ILE A 136 4.64 -6.46 18.45
CA ILE A 136 4.39 -6.61 19.89
C ILE A 136 2.93 -6.22 20.15
N LYS A 137 2.24 -6.99 20.99
CA LYS A 137 0.87 -6.66 21.42
C LYS A 137 0.90 -5.50 22.39
N ARG A 138 0.17 -4.41 22.09
CA ARG A 138 0.08 -3.22 22.93
C ARG A 138 -1.34 -2.96 23.41
N ALA A 139 -1.49 -2.21 24.50
CA ALA A 139 -2.76 -1.68 24.92
C ALA A 139 -3.05 -0.36 24.22
N CYS A 140 -4.20 -0.25 23.59
CA CYS A 140 -4.74 1.01 23.10
C CYS A 140 -5.80 1.53 24.07
N TYR A 141 -5.73 2.81 24.39
CA TYR A 141 -6.70 3.46 25.25
C TYR A 141 -7.58 4.43 24.45
N PRO A 142 -8.72 4.01 23.90
CA PRO A 142 -9.89 4.86 23.87
C PRO A 142 -10.78 4.48 25.04
N ASP A 143 -11.16 5.46 25.86
CA ASP A 143 -12.13 5.30 26.93
C ASP A 143 -13.46 4.72 26.40
N PRO A 144 -14.11 3.70 27.02
CA PRO A 144 -13.85 3.15 28.35
C PRO A 144 -13.19 1.76 28.41
N TYR A 145 -12.83 1.12 27.29
CA TYR A 145 -12.26 -0.23 27.30
C TYR A 145 -10.94 -0.28 26.52
N PRO A 146 -9.85 -0.80 27.12
CA PRO A 146 -8.59 -1.00 26.40
C PRO A 146 -8.80 -2.04 25.30
N THR A 147 -8.57 -1.66 24.05
CA THR A 147 -8.38 -2.58 22.95
C THR A 147 -6.91 -2.95 22.87
N ASN A 148 -6.63 -4.19 22.49
CA ASN A 148 -5.27 -4.67 22.29
C ASN A 148 -5.00 -4.80 20.80
N GLU A 149 -3.93 -4.19 20.32
CA GLU A 149 -3.51 -4.28 18.92
C GLU A 149 -2.04 -4.67 18.80
N TYR A 150 -1.60 -5.05 17.61
CA TYR A 150 -0.21 -5.33 17.32
C TYR A 150 0.48 -4.14 16.67
N MET A 151 1.66 -3.78 17.18
CA MET A 151 2.49 -2.74 16.61
C MET A 151 3.92 -3.24 16.41
N GLU A 152 4.54 -2.86 15.29
CA GLU A 152 5.95 -3.15 15.03
C GLU A 152 6.84 -2.48 16.09
N ALA A 153 7.88 -3.19 16.53
CA ALA A 153 8.78 -2.72 17.58
C ALA A 153 9.40 -1.35 17.29
N GLY A 154 9.77 -1.10 16.04
CA GLY A 154 10.31 0.18 15.57
C GLY A 154 9.34 1.35 15.59
N ARG A 155 8.05 1.09 15.75
CA ARG A 155 7.00 2.12 15.90
C ARG A 155 6.61 2.39 17.34
N LEU A 156 7.11 1.58 18.26
CA LEU A 156 6.88 1.79 19.68
C LEU A 156 7.80 2.89 20.22
N SER A 157 7.44 3.50 21.32
CA SER A 157 8.22 4.52 22.01
C SER A 157 8.16 4.34 23.53
N VAL A 158 9.14 4.91 24.20
CA VAL A 158 9.18 4.95 25.67
C VAL A 158 7.91 5.62 26.21
N GLY A 159 7.31 5.01 27.22
CA GLY A 159 6.06 5.44 27.84
C GLY A 159 4.81 4.74 27.32
N LEU A 160 4.85 4.09 26.15
CA LEU A 160 3.74 3.25 25.68
C LEU A 160 3.59 1.99 26.53
N THR A 161 2.36 1.49 26.57
CA THR A 161 2.00 0.28 27.31
C THR A 161 1.86 -0.89 26.36
N VAL A 162 2.53 -2.00 26.67
CA VAL A 162 2.47 -3.26 25.93
C VAL A 162 1.91 -4.38 26.78
N CYS A 163 1.44 -5.44 26.15
CA CYS A 163 1.04 -6.65 26.83
C CYS A 163 2.27 -7.47 27.23
N ALA A 164 2.32 -7.92 28.47
CA ALA A 164 3.44 -8.67 29.03
C ALA A 164 2.94 -9.79 29.95
N TYR A 165 3.71 -10.87 30.04
CA TYR A 165 3.45 -11.97 30.96
C TYR A 165 3.94 -11.58 32.37
N ILE A 166 3.01 -11.44 33.32
CA ILE A 166 3.25 -11.01 34.69
C ILE A 166 2.42 -11.90 35.62
N ASP A 167 3.06 -12.49 36.63
CA ASP A 167 2.39 -13.30 37.65
C ASP A 167 1.44 -14.37 37.09
N GLY A 168 1.89 -15.09 36.06
CA GLY A 168 1.15 -16.23 35.51
C GLY A 168 0.08 -15.89 34.45
N ARG A 169 -0.06 -14.62 34.06
CA ARG A 169 -1.05 -14.14 33.08
C ARG A 169 -0.50 -13.03 32.20
N ILE A 170 -1.13 -12.79 31.05
CA ILE A 170 -0.86 -11.60 30.24
C ILE A 170 -1.53 -10.39 30.92
N SER A 171 -0.75 -9.35 31.16
CA SER A 171 -1.11 -8.08 31.78
C SER A 171 -0.41 -6.93 31.05
N TYR A 172 -0.32 -5.77 31.65
CA TYR A 172 0.20 -4.56 31.00
C TYR A 172 1.46 -4.04 31.66
N ALA A 173 2.47 -3.68 30.86
CA ALA A 173 3.70 -3.05 31.33
C ALA A 173 4.07 -1.88 30.41
N LYS A 174 4.73 -0.83 30.98
CA LYS A 174 5.21 0.32 30.21
C LYS A 174 6.61 0.06 29.68
N ILE A 175 6.87 0.54 28.47
CA ILE A 175 8.22 0.61 27.90
C ILE A 175 8.97 1.73 28.64
N THR A 176 10.10 1.40 29.25
CA THR A 176 10.93 2.34 30.04
C THR A 176 12.20 2.75 29.31
N ALA A 177 12.70 1.91 28.39
CA ALA A 177 13.84 2.24 27.56
C ALA A 177 13.75 1.52 26.20
N MET A 178 14.27 2.16 25.15
CA MET A 178 14.47 1.60 23.83
C MET A 178 15.82 2.07 23.28
N GLU A 179 16.56 1.16 22.68
CA GLU A 179 17.89 1.43 22.12
C GLU A 179 18.03 0.63 20.81
N THR A 180 18.46 1.26 19.73
CA THR A 180 18.86 0.55 18.52
C THR A 180 20.31 0.10 18.65
N VAL A 181 20.53 -1.20 18.61
CA VAL A 181 21.85 -1.83 18.67
C VAL A 181 22.28 -2.18 17.25
N THR A 182 23.41 -1.63 16.81
CA THR A 182 24.00 -1.93 15.50
C THR A 182 25.10 -2.97 15.71
N GLU A 183 24.72 -4.23 15.60
CA GLU A 183 25.58 -5.38 15.77
C GLU A 183 25.07 -6.53 14.89
N LYS A 184 25.97 -7.18 14.17
CA LYS A 184 25.62 -8.35 13.37
C LYS A 184 25.30 -9.53 14.29
N THR A 185 24.04 -10.00 14.23
CA THR A 185 23.57 -11.08 15.10
C THR A 185 22.61 -12.01 14.37
N THR A 186 22.55 -13.26 14.85
CA THR A 186 21.54 -14.20 14.37
C THR A 186 20.25 -14.04 15.16
N VAL A 187 19.13 -13.90 14.45
CA VAL A 187 17.80 -13.75 15.03
C VAL A 187 16.89 -14.89 14.59
N TYR A 188 15.88 -15.17 15.41
CA TYR A 188 15.03 -16.34 15.33
C TYR A 188 13.55 -15.96 15.37
N ASN A 189 12.70 -16.81 14.80
CA ASN A 189 11.26 -16.77 14.99
C ASN A 189 10.69 -18.18 14.97
N ILE A 190 9.48 -18.33 15.51
CA ILE A 190 8.73 -19.59 15.55
C ILE A 190 7.35 -19.38 14.99
N GLY A 191 6.76 -20.42 14.40
CA GLY A 191 5.39 -20.45 13.93
C GLY A 191 4.52 -21.33 14.83
N THR A 192 3.31 -20.84 15.19
CA THR A 192 2.29 -21.56 15.93
C THR A 192 0.93 -21.35 15.24
N ASP A 193 -0.04 -22.22 15.51
CA ASP A 193 -1.40 -22.12 14.98
C ASP A 193 -2.16 -20.86 15.46
N LEU A 194 -1.85 -20.37 16.66
CA LEU A 194 -2.46 -19.15 17.23
C LEU A 194 -1.70 -17.86 16.90
N HIS A 195 -0.67 -17.94 16.08
CA HIS A 195 0.13 -16.79 15.58
C HIS A 195 0.78 -15.92 16.66
N THR A 196 0.88 -16.39 17.89
CA THR A 196 1.42 -15.63 19.04
C THR A 196 2.33 -16.49 19.89
N TYR A 197 3.18 -15.84 20.69
CA TYR A 197 3.97 -16.47 21.75
C TYR A 197 4.45 -15.45 22.78
N VAL A 198 5.02 -15.94 23.87
CA VAL A 198 5.58 -15.09 24.94
C VAL A 198 7.11 -15.18 24.85
N ALA A 199 7.78 -14.05 24.60
CA ALA A 199 9.21 -13.89 24.39
C ALA A 199 9.79 -12.96 25.44
N ASN A 200 10.68 -13.43 26.35
CA ASN A 200 11.19 -12.65 27.49
C ASN A 200 10.08 -11.86 28.21
N ASN A 201 8.95 -12.52 28.45
CA ASN A 201 7.72 -11.96 29.04
C ASN A 201 6.96 -10.94 28.16
N PHE A 202 7.40 -10.60 26.96
CA PHE A 202 6.61 -9.79 26.02
C PHE A 202 5.61 -10.66 25.27
N ALA A 203 4.40 -10.16 25.09
CA ALA A 203 3.40 -10.77 24.22
C ALA A 203 3.66 -10.35 22.78
N VAL A 204 4.17 -11.28 21.96
CA VAL A 204 4.58 -11.02 20.58
C VAL A 204 3.78 -11.84 19.60
N HIS A 205 3.75 -11.37 18.35
CA HIS A 205 3.15 -12.05 17.22
C HIS A 205 4.20 -12.86 16.49
N ASN A 206 3.88 -14.06 16.04
CA ASN A 206 4.73 -14.73 15.07
C ASN A 206 4.45 -14.17 13.65
N CYS A 207 5.22 -14.59 12.66
CA CYS A 207 4.97 -14.19 11.28
C CYS A 207 3.73 -14.93 10.74
N TYR A 208 2.62 -14.23 10.54
CA TYR A 208 1.37 -14.81 10.01
C TYR A 208 1.54 -15.43 8.60
N GLN A 209 2.54 -15.00 7.82
CA GLN A 209 2.84 -15.60 6.53
C GLN A 209 3.50 -16.99 6.63
N ILE A 210 3.98 -17.35 7.81
CA ILE A 210 4.72 -18.58 8.07
C ILE A 210 3.76 -19.77 8.20
N ALA A 211 2.61 -19.59 8.83
CA ALA A 211 1.62 -20.65 9.08
C ALA A 211 0.58 -20.81 7.96
N LYS A 212 0.63 -19.98 6.90
CA LYS A 212 -0.33 -20.09 5.79
C LYS A 212 -0.12 -21.39 5.03
N LYS A 213 -1.15 -22.23 5.06
CA LYS A 213 -1.35 -23.26 4.05
C LYS A 213 -1.35 -22.56 2.71
N GLN A 214 -0.51 -23.00 1.78
CA GLN A 214 -0.44 -22.43 0.44
C GLN A 214 -1.73 -22.81 -0.31
N HIS A 215 -2.63 -21.83 -0.45
CA HIS A 215 -3.87 -22.05 -1.19
C HIS A 215 -3.74 -21.44 -2.58
N PHE A 216 -4.36 -22.11 -3.53
CA PHE A 216 -4.51 -21.64 -4.90
C PHE A 216 -5.98 -21.62 -5.25
N MET A 217 -6.41 -20.59 -5.97
CA MET A 217 -7.76 -20.52 -6.51
C MET A 217 -7.98 -21.64 -7.53
N ALA A 218 -9.09 -22.34 -7.44
CA ALA A 218 -9.48 -23.30 -8.47
C ALA A 218 -9.98 -22.55 -9.72
N PHE A 219 -9.67 -23.06 -10.92
CA PHE A 219 -10.13 -22.44 -12.16
C PHE A 219 -11.67 -22.31 -12.23
N ASP A 220 -12.41 -23.30 -11.70
CA ASP A 220 -13.89 -23.24 -11.65
C ASP A 220 -14.40 -22.05 -10.83
N ILE A 221 -13.73 -21.71 -9.71
CA ILE A 221 -14.04 -20.52 -8.92
C ILE A 221 -13.78 -19.25 -9.73
N ALA A 222 -12.59 -19.16 -10.35
CA ALA A 222 -12.21 -18.01 -11.18
C ALA A 222 -13.17 -17.82 -12.37
N LYS A 223 -13.56 -18.93 -13.01
CA LYS A 223 -14.52 -18.95 -14.11
C LYS A 223 -15.89 -18.43 -13.67
N LYS A 224 -16.42 -18.94 -12.53
CA LYS A 224 -17.72 -18.48 -12.00
C LYS A 224 -17.68 -16.98 -11.66
N PHE A 225 -16.58 -16.52 -11.07
CA PHE A 225 -16.42 -15.10 -10.77
C PHE A 225 -16.36 -14.25 -12.06
N ALA A 226 -15.59 -14.69 -13.06
CA ALA A 226 -15.52 -14.02 -14.35
C ALA A 226 -16.89 -13.95 -15.05
N ASP A 227 -17.62 -15.06 -15.15
CA ASP A 227 -18.97 -15.11 -15.73
C ASP A 227 -19.94 -14.19 -14.97
N MET A 228 -19.90 -14.22 -13.64
CA MET A 228 -20.73 -13.36 -12.78
C MET A 228 -20.45 -11.87 -13.07
N MET A 229 -19.18 -11.47 -13.18
CA MET A 229 -18.81 -10.08 -13.44
C MET A 229 -19.20 -9.65 -14.86
N LEU A 230 -18.93 -10.46 -15.87
CA LEU A 230 -19.26 -10.14 -17.26
C LEU A 230 -20.77 -10.10 -17.49
N GLU A 231 -21.52 -11.05 -16.94
CA GLU A 231 -22.97 -11.09 -17.13
C GLU A 231 -23.70 -9.99 -16.35
N SER A 232 -23.26 -9.68 -15.12
CA SER A 232 -23.89 -8.67 -14.29
C SER A 232 -23.62 -7.26 -14.80
N SER A 233 -22.44 -6.99 -15.36
CA SER A 233 -22.07 -5.67 -15.87
C SER A 233 -22.93 -5.21 -17.06
N ILE A 234 -23.44 -6.13 -17.88
CA ILE A 234 -24.32 -5.82 -19.01
C ILE A 234 -25.78 -5.59 -18.55
N LYS A 235 -26.16 -6.20 -17.43
CA LYS A 235 -27.54 -6.18 -16.93
C LYS A 235 -27.84 -4.96 -16.03
N ASN A 236 -26.97 -3.96 -15.99
CA ASN A 236 -27.06 -2.82 -15.08
C ASN A 236 -27.28 -3.27 -13.63
N ASN A 237 -26.45 -4.16 -13.19
CA ASN A 237 -26.47 -4.57 -11.81
C ASN A 237 -25.85 -3.42 -10.97
N ASP A 238 -26.45 -3.19 -9.82
CA ASP A 238 -26.13 -2.08 -8.92
C ASP A 238 -24.67 -2.01 -8.45
N TYR A 239 -23.83 -3.01 -8.72
CA TYR A 239 -22.42 -3.00 -8.28
C TYR A 239 -21.42 -2.62 -9.39
N ILE A 240 -21.55 -3.22 -10.57
CA ILE A 240 -20.70 -2.94 -11.73
C ILE A 240 -21.58 -2.84 -12.97
N ASP A 241 -21.46 -1.76 -13.71
CA ASP A 241 -22.14 -1.58 -14.99
C ASP A 241 -21.18 -1.03 -16.05
N VAL A 242 -21.44 -1.34 -17.32
CA VAL A 242 -20.61 -0.91 -18.44
C VAL A 242 -20.81 0.57 -18.79
N GLU A 243 -21.92 1.18 -18.38
CA GLU A 243 -22.24 2.58 -18.68
C GLU A 243 -21.36 3.52 -17.85
N THR A 244 -21.23 3.23 -16.54
CA THR A 244 -20.36 4.00 -15.63
C THR A 244 -18.91 3.56 -15.67
N SER A 245 -18.61 2.41 -16.29
CA SER A 245 -17.29 1.79 -16.35
C SER A 245 -17.00 1.27 -17.75
N PRO A 246 -16.71 2.16 -18.70
CA PRO A 246 -16.50 1.78 -20.10
C PRO A 246 -15.23 0.93 -20.32
N GLY A 247 -14.32 0.86 -19.35
CA GLY A 247 -13.16 -0.02 -19.34
C GLY A 247 -13.04 -0.82 -18.05
N VAL A 248 -12.24 -1.89 -18.06
CA VAL A 248 -12.01 -2.76 -16.92
C VAL A 248 -10.55 -3.15 -16.76
N VAL A 249 -10.10 -3.24 -15.52
CA VAL A 249 -8.83 -3.85 -15.14
C VAL A 249 -9.10 -5.18 -14.47
N PHE A 250 -8.61 -6.26 -15.05
CA PHE A 250 -8.56 -7.56 -14.39
C PHE A 250 -7.20 -7.68 -13.69
N GLU A 251 -7.22 -7.60 -12.38
CA GLU A 251 -6.02 -7.64 -11.55
C GLU A 251 -5.83 -9.03 -10.97
N PHE A 252 -4.61 -9.58 -11.09
CA PHE A 252 -4.21 -10.83 -10.47
C PHE A 252 -3.27 -10.53 -9.31
N ILE A 253 -3.67 -10.93 -8.13
CA ILE A 253 -2.91 -10.74 -6.90
C ILE A 253 -2.71 -12.06 -6.15
N GLY A 254 -1.88 -11.98 -5.11
CA GLY A 254 -1.63 -13.08 -4.18
C GLY A 254 -0.55 -12.70 -3.19
N GLY A 255 0.06 -13.68 -2.54
CA GLY A 255 1.35 -13.50 -1.92
C GLY A 255 2.40 -13.21 -3.01
N GLU A 256 2.49 -14.12 -4.00
CA GLU A 256 3.21 -13.95 -5.27
C GLU A 256 2.36 -14.55 -6.42
N PRO A 257 1.78 -13.72 -7.29
CA PRO A 257 0.87 -14.21 -8.32
C PRO A 257 1.53 -15.15 -9.33
N PHE A 258 2.81 -15.01 -9.64
CA PHE A 258 3.49 -15.89 -10.59
C PHE A 258 3.66 -17.33 -10.11
N LEU A 259 3.43 -17.64 -8.84
CA LEU A 259 3.27 -19.03 -8.40
C LEU A 259 2.06 -19.71 -9.05
N ALA A 260 1.05 -18.94 -9.45
CA ALA A 260 -0.18 -19.40 -10.10
C ALA A 260 -0.22 -19.02 -11.60
N ILE A 261 0.93 -18.90 -12.29
CA ILE A 261 0.99 -18.36 -13.65
C ILE A 261 0.18 -19.16 -14.67
N ASP A 262 0.11 -20.49 -14.50
CA ASP A 262 -0.69 -21.34 -15.39
C ASP A 262 -2.19 -21.03 -15.23
N LEU A 263 -2.66 -20.85 -13.99
CA LEU A 263 -4.03 -20.42 -13.69
C LEU A 263 -4.31 -19.01 -14.22
N ILE A 264 -3.39 -18.06 -14.03
CA ILE A 264 -3.52 -16.70 -14.56
C ILE A 264 -3.66 -16.73 -16.09
N SER A 265 -2.87 -17.54 -16.76
CA SER A 265 -2.94 -17.70 -18.22
C SER A 265 -4.31 -18.26 -18.64
N GLU A 266 -4.81 -19.27 -17.96
CA GLU A 266 -6.10 -19.89 -18.23
C GLU A 266 -7.26 -18.93 -18.00
N ILE A 267 -7.25 -18.15 -16.90
CA ILE A 267 -8.26 -17.12 -16.61
C ILE A 267 -8.22 -16.02 -17.66
N SER A 268 -7.03 -15.55 -18.06
CA SER A 268 -6.87 -14.48 -19.05
C SER A 268 -7.44 -14.90 -20.40
N ASP A 269 -7.12 -16.11 -20.85
CA ASP A 269 -7.66 -16.68 -22.09
C ASP A 269 -9.18 -16.84 -22.02
N TYR A 270 -9.69 -17.31 -20.86
CA TYR A 270 -11.12 -17.46 -20.65
C TYR A 270 -11.84 -16.11 -20.73
N LEU A 271 -11.34 -15.08 -20.03
CA LEU A 271 -11.93 -13.74 -20.02
C LEU A 271 -11.99 -13.15 -21.44
N ILE A 272 -10.90 -13.24 -22.21
CA ILE A 272 -10.86 -12.74 -23.60
C ILE A 272 -11.90 -13.45 -24.44
N ASN A 273 -11.91 -14.79 -24.45
CA ASN A 273 -12.83 -15.58 -25.24
C ASN A 273 -14.29 -15.30 -24.85
N ARG A 274 -14.57 -15.22 -23.54
CA ARG A 274 -15.92 -14.98 -23.04
C ARG A 274 -16.44 -13.59 -23.40
N MET A 275 -15.59 -12.56 -23.31
CA MET A 275 -15.94 -11.20 -23.74
C MET A 275 -16.22 -11.15 -25.25
N ILE A 276 -15.48 -11.90 -26.07
CA ILE A 276 -15.71 -12.01 -27.53
C ILE A 276 -17.04 -12.72 -27.79
N GLU A 277 -17.27 -13.90 -27.17
CA GLU A 277 -18.51 -14.68 -27.34
C GLU A 277 -19.77 -13.88 -26.98
N MET A 278 -19.70 -13.11 -25.89
CA MET A 278 -20.80 -12.27 -25.43
C MET A 278 -20.95 -10.97 -26.21
N ASN A 279 -20.04 -10.64 -27.12
CA ASN A 279 -19.93 -9.31 -27.71
C ASN A 279 -19.89 -8.21 -26.63
N HIS A 280 -19.14 -8.47 -25.53
CA HIS A 280 -19.13 -7.63 -24.35
C HIS A 280 -18.52 -6.25 -24.64
N PRO A 281 -19.04 -5.14 -24.08
CA PRO A 281 -18.47 -3.79 -24.28
C PRO A 281 -17.00 -3.64 -23.83
N TRP A 282 -16.51 -4.47 -22.90
CA TRP A 282 -15.12 -4.45 -22.46
C TRP A 282 -14.14 -5.24 -23.34
N ARG A 283 -14.61 -6.00 -24.34
CA ARG A 283 -13.75 -6.85 -25.18
C ARG A 283 -12.54 -6.14 -25.80
N ASP A 284 -12.68 -4.83 -26.05
CA ASP A 284 -11.64 -3.98 -26.63
C ASP A 284 -11.09 -2.94 -25.63
N LYS A 285 -11.53 -3.00 -24.35
CA LYS A 285 -11.27 -1.98 -23.33
C LYS A 285 -10.94 -2.60 -21.98
N PHE A 286 -10.04 -3.56 -21.99
CA PHE A 286 -9.57 -4.23 -20.78
C PHE A 286 -8.06 -4.18 -20.66
N MET A 287 -7.58 -4.35 -19.44
CA MET A 287 -6.17 -4.64 -19.14
C MET A 287 -6.08 -5.73 -18.09
N PHE A 288 -5.04 -6.54 -18.20
CA PHE A 288 -4.56 -7.36 -17.11
C PHE A 288 -3.56 -6.55 -16.28
N SER A 289 -3.60 -6.68 -14.96
CA SER A 289 -2.66 -6.04 -14.04
C SER A 289 -2.00 -7.07 -13.14
N ILE A 290 -0.68 -7.08 -13.10
CA ILE A 290 0.10 -7.98 -12.25
C ILE A 290 1.23 -7.20 -11.60
N CYS A 291 1.33 -7.29 -10.26
CA CYS A 291 2.48 -6.83 -9.50
C CYS A 291 3.16 -8.05 -8.88
N SER A 292 4.41 -8.30 -9.25
CA SER A 292 5.20 -9.46 -8.82
C SER A 292 6.39 -9.03 -7.96
N ASN A 293 6.90 -9.92 -7.11
CA ASN A 293 8.19 -9.73 -6.45
C ASN A 293 9.40 -9.95 -7.39
N GLY A 294 9.17 -10.39 -8.63
CA GLY A 294 10.17 -10.53 -9.67
C GLY A 294 11.00 -11.81 -9.64
N VAL A 295 10.90 -12.63 -8.58
CA VAL A 295 11.71 -13.85 -8.43
C VAL A 295 11.47 -14.86 -9.55
N LEU A 296 10.20 -15.02 -9.94
CA LEU A 296 9.81 -15.95 -11.01
C LEU A 296 9.72 -15.28 -12.39
N TYR A 297 10.12 -14.03 -12.52
CA TYR A 297 10.00 -13.31 -13.79
C TYR A 297 10.65 -14.03 -14.97
N MET A 298 11.81 -14.68 -14.76
CA MET A 298 12.55 -15.41 -15.83
C MET A 298 12.02 -16.84 -16.07
N ASP A 299 11.00 -17.32 -15.35
CA ASP A 299 10.33 -18.60 -15.64
C ASP A 299 9.76 -18.58 -17.07
N GLU A 300 9.96 -19.64 -17.84
CA GLU A 300 9.54 -19.72 -19.23
C GLU A 300 8.02 -19.53 -19.42
N ARG A 301 7.21 -20.02 -18.48
CA ARG A 301 5.76 -19.88 -18.47
C ARG A 301 5.35 -18.41 -18.27
N VAL A 302 6.05 -17.71 -17.35
CA VAL A 302 5.85 -16.28 -17.12
C VAL A 302 6.23 -15.48 -18.36
N GLN A 303 7.38 -15.76 -18.98
CA GLN A 303 7.81 -15.10 -20.20
C GLN A 303 6.86 -15.35 -21.36
N LYS A 304 6.32 -16.56 -21.48
CA LYS A 304 5.30 -16.90 -22.48
C LYS A 304 4.02 -16.08 -22.27
N TYR A 305 3.56 -15.98 -21.03
CA TYR A 305 2.39 -15.18 -20.66
C TYR A 305 2.60 -13.68 -20.98
N ILE A 306 3.72 -13.11 -20.56
CA ILE A 306 4.03 -11.69 -20.80
C ILE A 306 4.07 -11.42 -22.32
N ARG A 307 4.76 -12.24 -23.13
CA ARG A 307 4.80 -12.08 -24.59
C ARG A 307 3.42 -12.15 -25.22
N LYS A 308 2.58 -13.09 -24.78
CA LYS A 308 1.22 -13.30 -25.30
C LYS A 308 0.32 -12.10 -25.02
N HIS A 309 0.42 -11.52 -23.85
CA HIS A 309 -0.49 -10.47 -23.35
C HIS A 309 0.14 -9.07 -23.29
N ALA A 310 1.34 -8.88 -23.83
CA ALA A 310 2.10 -7.63 -23.72
C ALA A 310 1.27 -6.38 -24.09
N LYS A 311 0.39 -6.49 -25.08
CA LYS A 311 -0.49 -5.39 -25.52
C LYS A 311 -1.52 -4.98 -24.46
N TYR A 312 -1.95 -5.91 -23.59
CA TYR A 312 -3.03 -5.72 -22.62
C TYR A 312 -2.55 -5.85 -21.17
N LEU A 313 -1.23 -5.86 -20.95
CA LEU A 313 -0.65 -6.16 -19.64
C LEU A 313 -0.01 -4.93 -19.02
N SER A 314 -0.52 -4.49 -17.89
CA SER A 314 0.17 -3.63 -16.95
C SER A 314 0.98 -4.50 -16.00
N PHE A 315 2.30 -4.44 -16.10
CA PHE A 315 3.19 -5.27 -15.32
C PHE A 315 4.15 -4.42 -14.49
N SER A 316 4.38 -4.83 -13.24
CA SER A 316 5.36 -4.20 -12.38
C SER A 316 6.10 -5.22 -11.53
N ILE A 317 7.37 -4.92 -11.23
CA ILE A 317 8.19 -5.65 -10.25
C ILE A 317 8.35 -4.75 -9.03
N SER A 318 8.03 -5.30 -7.86
CA SER A 318 8.18 -4.59 -6.58
C SER A 318 9.65 -4.40 -6.23
N ILE A 319 10.12 -3.16 -6.18
CA ILE A 319 11.47 -2.79 -5.75
C ILE A 319 11.35 -1.73 -4.66
N ASP A 320 11.83 -2.03 -3.46
CA ASP A 320 11.77 -1.14 -2.31
C ASP A 320 13.04 -0.24 -2.21
N GLY A 321 13.43 0.35 -3.33
CA GLY A 321 14.60 1.23 -3.39
C GLY A 321 15.92 0.51 -3.67
N ASN A 322 16.98 0.78 -2.91
CA ASN A 322 18.28 0.15 -3.13
C ASN A 322 18.36 -1.27 -2.53
N LYS A 323 19.46 -1.99 -2.83
CA LYS A 323 19.65 -3.37 -2.39
C LYS A 323 19.51 -3.54 -0.87
N LYS A 324 20.11 -2.63 -0.09
CA LYS A 324 20.06 -2.71 1.38
C LYS A 324 18.62 -2.64 1.90
N LEU A 325 17.83 -1.70 1.37
CA LEU A 325 16.44 -1.51 1.76
C LEU A 325 15.57 -2.68 1.31
N HIS A 326 15.73 -3.10 0.07
CA HIS A 326 14.96 -4.19 -0.50
C HIS A 326 15.21 -5.52 0.23
N ASP A 327 16.49 -5.88 0.39
CA ASP A 327 16.89 -7.12 1.04
C ASP A 327 16.70 -7.10 2.58
N ALA A 328 16.43 -5.95 3.17
CA ALA A 328 16.00 -5.88 4.57
C ALA A 328 14.60 -6.47 4.80
N CYS A 329 13.74 -6.44 3.78
CA CYS A 329 12.35 -6.88 3.87
C CYS A 329 12.04 -8.09 2.98
N ARG A 330 12.60 -8.13 1.75
CA ARG A 330 12.25 -9.14 0.73
C ARG A 330 13.33 -10.20 0.60
N ILE A 331 13.27 -11.19 1.48
CA ILE A 331 14.25 -12.27 1.57
C ILE A 331 13.64 -13.63 1.24
N PHE A 332 14.50 -14.55 0.79
CA PHE A 332 14.16 -15.96 0.66
C PHE A 332 14.04 -16.65 2.02
N PRO A 333 13.46 -17.87 2.09
CA PRO A 333 13.40 -18.64 3.32
C PRO A 333 14.78 -18.92 3.97
N ASP A 334 15.85 -18.95 3.18
CA ASP A 334 17.23 -19.14 3.65
C ASP A 334 17.90 -17.85 4.14
N GLY A 335 17.17 -16.72 4.12
CA GLY A 335 17.67 -15.42 4.54
C GLY A 335 18.41 -14.63 3.45
N SER A 336 18.63 -15.19 2.27
CA SER A 336 19.25 -14.45 1.15
C SER A 336 18.32 -13.39 0.57
N GLY A 337 18.87 -12.26 0.11
CA GLY A 337 18.11 -11.16 -0.48
C GLY A 337 17.62 -11.46 -1.90
N SER A 338 16.51 -10.86 -2.31
CA SER A 338 15.91 -11.05 -3.64
C SER A 338 16.21 -9.93 -4.64
N TYR A 339 16.88 -8.85 -4.21
CA TYR A 339 17.13 -7.65 -5.03
C TYR A 339 17.77 -7.95 -6.38
N ASP A 340 18.87 -8.70 -6.40
CA ASP A 340 19.64 -8.95 -7.63
C ASP A 340 18.81 -9.70 -8.67
N ILE A 341 17.97 -10.65 -8.24
CA ILE A 341 17.08 -11.41 -9.12
C ILE A 341 15.97 -10.48 -9.65
N ALA A 342 15.37 -9.69 -8.78
CA ALA A 342 14.32 -8.75 -9.18
C ALA A 342 14.84 -7.69 -10.17
N ILE A 343 16.04 -7.14 -9.95
CA ILE A 343 16.68 -6.17 -10.86
C ILE A 343 17.04 -6.80 -12.20
N ALA A 344 17.49 -8.05 -12.24
CA ALA A 344 17.72 -8.75 -13.50
C ALA A 344 16.42 -8.85 -14.32
N GLY A 345 15.29 -9.12 -13.66
CA GLY A 345 13.96 -9.10 -14.29
C GLY A 345 13.59 -7.71 -14.84
N VAL A 346 13.82 -6.65 -14.06
CA VAL A 346 13.57 -5.26 -14.49
C VAL A 346 14.37 -4.91 -15.75
N LYS A 347 15.65 -5.19 -15.75
CA LYS A 347 16.53 -4.92 -16.90
C LYS A 347 16.07 -5.68 -18.14
N HIS A 348 15.83 -6.98 -18.00
CA HIS A 348 15.34 -7.81 -19.12
C HIS A 348 14.00 -7.27 -19.66
N PHE A 349 13.04 -6.90 -18.80
CA PHE A 349 11.76 -6.35 -19.26
C PHE A 349 11.94 -5.09 -20.08
N LYS A 350 12.77 -4.15 -19.61
CA LYS A 350 13.05 -2.89 -20.31
C LYS A 350 13.72 -3.11 -21.66
N GLU A 351 14.66 -4.03 -21.74
CA GLU A 351 15.39 -4.34 -22.98
C GLU A 351 14.52 -5.02 -24.05
N HIS A 352 13.60 -5.89 -23.64
CA HIS A 352 12.87 -6.75 -24.59
C HIS A 352 11.45 -6.29 -24.90
N TYR A 353 10.81 -5.55 -23.99
CA TYR A 353 9.40 -5.20 -24.18
C TYR A 353 9.17 -3.72 -24.46
N ASN A 354 10.23 -2.91 -24.48
CA ASN A 354 10.14 -1.45 -24.64
C ASN A 354 9.02 -0.84 -23.77
N GLY A 355 8.71 -1.54 -22.67
CA GLY A 355 7.53 -1.35 -21.85
C GLY A 355 7.78 -0.34 -20.76
N HIS A 356 6.74 0.41 -20.48
CA HIS A 356 6.69 1.26 -19.31
C HIS A 356 6.51 0.40 -18.07
N MET A 357 7.38 0.56 -17.07
CA MET A 357 7.27 -0.12 -15.78
C MET A 357 7.24 0.92 -14.67
N GLY A 358 6.10 1.01 -13.98
CA GLY A 358 5.99 1.81 -12.76
C GLY A 358 6.61 1.07 -11.57
N SER A 359 7.18 1.81 -10.65
CA SER A 359 7.63 1.30 -9.35
C SER A 359 6.67 1.74 -8.26
N LYS A 360 6.37 0.86 -7.32
CA LYS A 360 5.57 1.18 -6.13
C LYS A 360 6.39 0.94 -4.88
N MET A 361 6.64 2.00 -4.14
CA MET A 361 7.33 1.97 -2.85
C MET A 361 6.34 2.21 -1.72
N THR A 362 6.56 1.55 -0.59
CA THR A 362 5.80 1.77 0.63
C THR A 362 6.71 2.33 1.72
N MET A 363 6.35 3.49 2.26
CA MET A 363 7.05 4.15 3.34
C MET A 363 6.34 3.88 4.67
N ALA A 364 7.13 3.50 5.64
CA ALA A 364 6.75 3.31 7.03
C ALA A 364 7.67 4.15 7.93
N PRO A 365 7.36 4.37 9.21
CA PRO A 365 8.24 5.11 10.11
C PRO A 365 9.70 4.65 10.09
N GLY A 366 9.95 3.33 10.08
CA GLY A 366 11.30 2.76 10.09
C GLY A 366 12.14 2.97 8.83
N ASN A 367 11.53 3.33 7.68
CA ASN A 367 12.27 3.52 6.42
C ASN A 367 12.14 4.93 5.81
N ILE A 368 11.46 5.85 6.49
CA ILE A 368 11.19 7.19 5.96
C ILE A 368 12.47 8.00 5.66
N SER A 369 13.57 7.73 6.35
CA SER A 369 14.87 8.37 6.14
C SER A 369 15.60 7.93 4.87
N TYR A 370 15.07 6.96 4.13
CA TYR A 370 15.71 6.39 2.93
C TYR A 370 15.01 6.78 1.62
N ILE A 371 14.05 7.71 1.64
CA ILE A 371 13.30 8.11 0.43
C ILE A 371 14.24 8.57 -0.68
N TYR A 372 15.19 9.44 -0.36
CA TYR A 372 16.13 10.00 -1.33
C TYR A 372 16.95 8.91 -2.04
N ASP A 373 17.64 8.08 -1.27
CA ASP A 373 18.48 7.01 -1.82
C ASP A 373 17.66 6.00 -2.62
N ALA A 374 16.48 5.66 -2.13
CA ALA A 374 15.58 4.71 -2.77
C ALA A 374 15.09 5.22 -4.13
N VAL A 375 14.64 6.47 -4.21
CA VAL A 375 14.14 7.08 -5.45
C VAL A 375 15.29 7.29 -6.44
N CYS A 376 16.45 7.78 -5.99
CA CYS A 376 17.62 7.94 -6.85
C CYS A 376 18.05 6.59 -7.46
N ASN A 377 17.99 5.50 -6.68
CA ASN A 377 18.27 4.17 -7.22
C ASN A 377 17.25 3.77 -8.29
N LEU A 378 15.94 4.00 -8.08
CA LEU A 378 14.92 3.69 -9.08
C LEU A 378 15.11 4.51 -10.36
N ILE A 379 15.43 5.81 -10.26
CA ILE A 379 15.75 6.65 -11.42
C ILE A 379 16.98 6.09 -12.17
N SER A 380 18.03 5.67 -11.44
CA SER A 380 19.22 5.06 -12.05
C SER A 380 18.93 3.77 -12.79
N LEU A 381 17.90 3.04 -12.37
CA LEU A 381 17.38 1.84 -13.04
C LEU A 381 16.46 2.20 -14.24
N GLY A 382 16.26 3.50 -14.50
CA GLY A 382 15.46 4.01 -15.61
C GLY A 382 13.95 4.00 -15.36
N TYR A 383 13.49 4.01 -14.10
CA TYR A 383 12.09 4.26 -13.78
C TYR A 383 11.78 5.75 -13.97
N THR A 384 10.73 6.03 -14.71
CA THR A 384 10.22 7.39 -14.94
C THR A 384 8.93 7.67 -14.17
N GLU A 385 8.23 6.61 -13.74
CA GLU A 385 7.07 6.70 -12.85
C GLU A 385 7.36 5.99 -11.53
N ILE A 386 7.34 6.73 -10.44
CA ILE A 386 7.63 6.23 -9.11
C ILE A 386 6.49 6.58 -8.17
N PHE A 387 5.77 5.54 -7.75
CA PHE A 387 4.67 5.66 -6.80
C PHE A 387 5.17 5.42 -5.38
N LEU A 388 4.99 6.42 -4.54
CA LEU A 388 5.33 6.35 -3.12
C LEU A 388 4.06 6.52 -2.30
N ASN A 389 3.86 5.61 -1.34
CA ASN A 389 2.74 5.68 -0.40
C ASN A 389 3.27 5.53 1.03
N CYS A 390 2.84 6.42 1.92
CA CYS A 390 2.98 6.16 3.34
C CYS A 390 1.90 5.19 3.81
N VAL A 391 2.23 4.30 4.74
CA VAL A 391 1.25 3.44 5.38
C VAL A 391 0.23 4.26 6.17
N TYR A 392 -1.02 3.79 6.26
CA TYR A 392 -2.10 4.50 6.95
C TYR A 392 -2.07 4.27 8.46
N GLU A 393 -1.37 3.25 8.90
CA GLU A 393 -1.25 2.80 10.28
C GLU A 393 -0.67 3.89 11.18
N GLU A 394 -0.89 3.75 12.49
CA GLU A 394 -0.34 4.62 13.53
C GLU A 394 1.19 4.58 13.59
N GLY A 395 1.78 5.49 14.37
CA GLY A 395 3.22 5.57 14.61
C GLY A 395 3.93 6.73 13.91
N TRP A 396 3.23 7.52 13.11
CA TRP A 396 3.78 8.74 12.53
C TRP A 396 3.91 9.86 13.59
N THR A 397 5.07 10.50 13.63
CA THR A 397 5.39 11.61 14.54
C THR A 397 5.80 12.85 13.76
N THR A 398 5.90 13.99 14.44
CA THR A 398 6.45 15.22 13.86
C THR A 398 7.90 15.04 13.40
N GLU A 399 8.69 14.21 14.11
CA GLU A 399 10.05 13.89 13.70
C GLU A 399 10.08 13.16 12.36
N HIS A 400 9.22 12.15 12.15
CA HIS A 400 9.08 11.47 10.86
C HIS A 400 8.66 12.43 9.75
N ALA A 401 7.78 13.38 10.04
CA ALA A 401 7.37 14.41 9.09
C ALA A 401 8.51 15.36 8.71
N SER A 402 9.35 15.75 9.69
CA SER A 402 10.54 16.56 9.46
C SER A 402 11.60 15.81 8.64
N ILE A 403 11.83 14.52 8.94
CA ILE A 403 12.71 13.66 8.15
C ILE A 403 12.19 13.55 6.72
N MET A 404 10.90 13.26 6.53
CA MET A 404 10.29 13.19 5.20
C MET A 404 10.48 14.49 4.43
N TYR A 405 10.21 15.64 5.04
CA TYR A 405 10.40 16.93 4.39
C TYR A 405 11.85 17.10 3.92
N GLY A 406 12.85 16.82 4.77
CA GLY A 406 14.26 16.90 4.42
C GLY A 406 14.64 15.98 3.27
N GLN A 407 14.18 14.73 3.28
CA GLN A 407 14.39 13.76 2.20
C GLN A 407 13.76 14.22 0.88
N MET A 408 12.54 14.73 0.94
CA MET A 408 11.80 15.21 -0.24
C MET A 408 12.41 16.50 -0.80
N LYS A 409 12.92 17.38 0.07
CA LYS A 409 13.65 18.59 -0.35
C LYS A 409 14.94 18.23 -1.11
N GLN A 410 15.73 17.30 -0.53
CA GLN A 410 16.96 16.81 -1.17
C GLN A 410 16.66 16.14 -2.52
N LEU A 411 15.58 15.35 -2.58
CA LEU A 411 15.12 14.72 -3.82
C LEU A 411 14.67 15.76 -4.85
N SER A 412 13.98 16.82 -4.41
CA SER A 412 13.58 17.93 -5.28
C SER A 412 14.78 18.60 -5.94
N ASP A 413 15.83 18.86 -5.17
CA ASP A 413 17.06 19.44 -5.67
C ASP A 413 17.70 18.52 -6.71
N PHE A 414 17.82 17.24 -6.40
CA PHE A 414 18.38 16.25 -7.32
C PHE A 414 17.61 16.20 -8.66
N ILE A 415 16.27 16.15 -8.61
CA ILE A 415 15.42 16.07 -9.81
C ILE A 415 15.55 17.34 -10.65
N ILE A 416 15.52 18.52 -10.02
CA ILE A 416 15.60 19.81 -10.70
C ILE A 416 16.99 20.03 -11.29
N ASP A 417 18.05 19.69 -10.56
CA ASP A 417 19.43 19.94 -10.99
C ASP A 417 19.87 19.00 -12.12
N ASN A 418 19.34 17.77 -12.14
CA ASN A 418 19.61 16.78 -13.20
C ASN A 418 18.60 16.83 -14.37
N ASN A 419 17.73 17.84 -14.42
CA ASN A 419 16.73 18.03 -15.47
C ASN A 419 15.69 16.89 -15.60
N TYR A 420 15.39 16.19 -14.50
CA TYR A 420 14.36 15.16 -14.46
C TYR A 420 12.95 15.71 -14.21
N PHE A 421 12.82 17.00 -13.96
CA PHE A 421 11.55 17.66 -13.59
C PHE A 421 10.43 17.45 -14.61
N SER A 422 10.77 17.42 -15.91
CA SER A 422 9.80 17.26 -17.00
C SER A 422 9.50 15.80 -17.35
N ASP A 423 10.43 14.88 -17.06
CA ASP A 423 10.41 13.52 -17.61
C ASP A 423 10.07 12.44 -16.56
N HIS A 424 10.08 12.80 -15.28
CA HIS A 424 9.82 11.88 -14.20
C HIS A 424 8.59 12.28 -13.40
N TYR A 425 7.74 11.29 -13.16
CA TYR A 425 6.59 11.42 -12.29
C TYR A 425 6.84 10.73 -10.94
N LEU A 426 6.71 11.51 -9.88
CA LEU A 426 6.69 11.00 -8.51
C LEU A 426 5.35 11.28 -7.87
N SER A 427 4.65 10.25 -7.42
CA SER A 427 3.30 10.39 -6.88
C SER A 427 3.21 11.26 -5.62
N PHE A 428 4.33 11.55 -4.97
CA PHE A 428 4.37 12.49 -3.84
C PHE A 428 4.29 13.96 -4.28
N PHE A 429 4.65 14.27 -5.50
CA PHE A 429 4.61 15.62 -6.02
C PHE A 429 3.45 15.80 -6.99
N ASP A 430 2.52 16.68 -6.64
CA ASP A 430 1.37 17.00 -7.48
C ASP A 430 0.98 18.47 -7.28
N ASP A 431 1.00 19.26 -8.35
CA ASP A 431 0.74 20.70 -8.32
C ASP A 431 -0.75 21.03 -8.11
N SER A 432 -1.63 20.06 -8.27
CA SER A 432 -3.08 20.20 -8.10
C SER A 432 -3.57 19.91 -6.69
N MET A 433 -2.74 19.28 -5.86
CA MET A 433 -3.09 18.82 -4.51
C MET A 433 -2.71 19.84 -3.42
N PHE A 434 -3.07 19.54 -2.19
CA PHE A 434 -2.75 20.29 -0.96
C PHE A 434 -3.33 21.72 -0.92
N ARG A 435 -4.55 21.84 -1.37
CA ARG A 435 -5.37 23.06 -1.29
C ARG A 435 -6.75 22.75 -0.68
N PRO A 436 -7.51 23.79 -0.26
CA PRO A 436 -8.88 23.59 0.20
C PRO A 436 -9.73 22.92 -0.90
N MET A 437 -10.65 22.09 -0.48
CA MET A 437 -11.67 21.53 -1.39
C MET A 437 -12.95 22.34 -1.31
N ASP A 438 -13.65 22.47 -2.44
CA ASP A 438 -14.99 23.03 -2.46
C ASP A 438 -15.90 22.18 -1.55
N PRO A 439 -16.65 22.79 -0.61
CA PRO A 439 -17.64 22.07 0.18
C PRO A 439 -18.67 21.30 -0.66
N ALA A 440 -18.96 21.75 -1.87
CA ALA A 440 -19.83 21.05 -2.81
C ALA A 440 -19.20 19.76 -3.37
N ASP A 441 -17.87 19.62 -3.35
CA ASP A 441 -17.18 18.38 -3.69
C ASP A 441 -17.21 17.44 -2.48
N ASN A 442 -18.30 16.70 -2.37
CA ASN A 442 -18.58 15.78 -1.28
C ASN A 442 -18.37 14.30 -1.69
N GLN A 443 -17.63 14.07 -2.77
CA GLN A 443 -17.40 12.73 -3.30
C GLN A 443 -16.38 11.95 -2.46
N ASN A 444 -16.55 10.65 -2.53
CA ASN A 444 -15.66 9.66 -1.97
C ASN A 444 -14.78 9.06 -3.07
N TRP A 445 -13.47 9.07 -2.88
CA TRP A 445 -12.49 8.63 -3.87
C TRP A 445 -11.92 7.23 -3.61
N CYS A 446 -12.39 6.54 -2.56
CA CYS A 446 -11.91 5.19 -2.25
C CYS A 446 -12.57 4.15 -3.16
N GLY A 447 -11.78 3.43 -3.96
CA GLY A 447 -12.28 2.36 -4.82
C GLY A 447 -13.05 1.25 -4.07
N GLY A 448 -12.66 0.96 -2.82
CA GLY A 448 -13.33 -0.03 -1.95
C GLY A 448 -14.74 0.34 -1.51
N THR A 449 -15.27 1.48 -1.93
CA THR A 449 -16.64 1.91 -1.64
C THR A 449 -17.56 1.82 -2.86
N GLY A 450 -17.29 0.89 -3.78
CA GLY A 450 -18.17 0.58 -4.91
C GLY A 450 -17.53 0.70 -6.30
N ALA A 451 -16.23 1.02 -6.39
CA ALA A 451 -15.50 1.07 -7.65
C ALA A 451 -14.58 -0.15 -7.89
N MET A 452 -14.40 -1.00 -6.89
CA MET A 452 -13.59 -2.22 -6.95
C MET A 452 -14.40 -3.42 -6.47
N ILE A 453 -14.00 -4.60 -6.89
CA ILE A 453 -14.51 -5.87 -6.39
C ILE A 453 -13.40 -6.90 -6.44
N SER A 454 -13.37 -7.80 -5.47
CA SER A 454 -12.34 -8.84 -5.40
C SER A 454 -12.91 -10.17 -4.95
N CYS A 455 -12.32 -11.26 -5.45
CA CYS A 455 -12.68 -12.62 -5.11
C CYS A 455 -11.44 -13.35 -4.58
N ASP A 456 -11.59 -14.04 -3.46
CA ASP A 456 -10.54 -14.89 -2.89
C ASP A 456 -10.56 -16.31 -3.46
N TYR A 457 -9.57 -17.12 -3.05
CA TYR A 457 -9.44 -18.51 -3.49
C TYR A 457 -10.58 -19.43 -3.03
N LYS A 458 -11.38 -19.01 -2.02
CA LYS A 458 -12.58 -19.72 -1.53
C LYS A 458 -13.82 -19.40 -2.38
N GLY A 459 -13.76 -18.36 -3.19
CA GLY A 459 -14.89 -17.83 -3.96
C GLY A 459 -15.70 -16.78 -3.20
N ASP A 460 -15.24 -16.33 -2.05
CA ASP A 460 -15.84 -15.23 -1.32
C ASP A 460 -15.55 -13.89 -2.00
N ILE A 461 -16.53 -13.00 -2.02
CA ILE A 461 -16.48 -11.72 -2.75
C ILE A 461 -16.47 -10.56 -1.76
N TYR A 462 -15.59 -9.58 -2.02
CA TYR A 462 -15.32 -8.43 -1.17
C TYR A 462 -15.33 -7.12 -1.97
N PRO A 463 -15.58 -5.95 -1.31
CA PRO A 463 -15.52 -4.65 -1.98
C PRO A 463 -14.14 -4.31 -2.56
N CYS A 464 -13.07 -4.74 -1.90
CA CYS A 464 -11.69 -4.71 -2.40
C CYS A 464 -10.81 -5.67 -1.58
N ILE A 465 -9.57 -5.87 -2.01
CA ILE A 465 -8.60 -6.79 -1.37
C ILE A 465 -8.32 -6.46 0.11
N ARG A 466 -8.47 -5.21 0.52
CA ARG A 466 -8.21 -4.77 1.91
C ARG A 466 -9.31 -5.20 2.89
N TYR A 467 -10.47 -5.66 2.40
CA TYR A 467 -11.54 -6.24 3.21
C TYR A 467 -11.45 -7.76 3.33
N MET A 468 -10.49 -8.41 2.68
CA MET A 468 -10.25 -9.84 2.77
C MET A 468 -9.61 -10.23 4.10
N GLU A 469 -9.85 -11.47 4.54
CA GLU A 469 -9.18 -12.08 5.69
C GLU A 469 -7.65 -11.93 5.61
N SER A 470 -7.07 -12.14 4.42
CA SER A 470 -5.62 -12.00 4.17
C SER A 470 -5.06 -10.59 4.40
N SER A 471 -5.91 -9.57 4.45
CA SER A 471 -5.50 -8.17 4.67
C SER A 471 -5.89 -7.64 6.04
N LEU A 472 -7.06 -8.05 6.55
CA LEU A 472 -7.56 -7.63 7.86
C LEU A 472 -6.97 -8.48 8.98
N GLY A 473 -6.52 -9.71 8.66
CA GLY A 473 -6.19 -10.71 9.67
C GLY A 473 -7.43 -11.02 10.52
N ASP A 474 -7.21 -11.41 11.77
CA ASP A 474 -8.30 -11.68 12.71
C ASP A 474 -8.73 -10.44 13.52
N SER A 475 -8.27 -9.24 13.12
CA SER A 475 -8.56 -7.97 13.84
C SER A 475 -10.03 -7.59 13.80
N VAL A 476 -10.70 -7.86 12.68
CA VAL A 476 -12.12 -7.66 12.47
C VAL A 476 -12.63 -8.69 11.46
N GLU A 477 -13.93 -9.01 11.51
CA GLU A 477 -14.56 -9.88 10.53
C GLU A 477 -14.35 -9.37 9.10
N PRO A 478 -13.95 -10.24 8.15
CA PRO A 478 -13.85 -9.87 6.74
C PRO A 478 -15.19 -9.37 6.19
N LEU A 479 -15.17 -8.28 5.43
CA LEU A 479 -16.40 -7.68 4.93
C LEU A 479 -16.84 -8.34 3.62
N LYS A 480 -17.45 -9.51 3.71
CA LYS A 480 -17.98 -10.25 2.55
C LYS A 480 -19.26 -9.60 2.03
N ILE A 481 -19.36 -9.46 0.71
CA ILE A 481 -20.55 -8.95 0.02
C ILE A 481 -21.23 -10.00 -0.87
N GLY A 482 -20.69 -11.22 -0.91
CA GLY A 482 -21.23 -12.33 -1.68
C GLY A 482 -20.27 -13.51 -1.78
N ASN A 483 -20.66 -14.48 -2.61
CA ASN A 483 -19.86 -15.64 -2.96
C ASN A 483 -20.18 -16.07 -4.40
N VAL A 484 -19.24 -16.69 -5.11
CA VAL A 484 -19.41 -17.08 -6.52
C VAL A 484 -20.52 -18.11 -6.75
N TYR A 485 -20.95 -18.82 -5.72
CA TYR A 485 -22.02 -19.82 -5.81
C TYR A 485 -23.40 -19.22 -5.52
N ASP A 486 -23.46 -18.26 -4.59
CA ASP A 486 -24.72 -17.67 -4.12
C ASP A 486 -25.04 -16.34 -4.80
N GLY A 487 -24.02 -15.64 -5.32
CA GLY A 487 -24.13 -14.32 -5.94
C GLY A 487 -23.77 -13.18 -4.98
N ILE A 488 -23.90 -11.94 -5.46
CA ILE A 488 -23.57 -10.71 -4.72
C ILE A 488 -24.87 -10.15 -4.11
N MET A 489 -24.79 -9.59 -2.88
CA MET A 489 -25.91 -8.90 -2.21
C MET A 489 -27.19 -9.73 -2.14
N LYS A 490 -27.11 -10.99 -1.72
CA LYS A 490 -28.24 -11.92 -1.67
C LYS A 490 -29.07 -11.85 -0.39
N ASP A 491 -28.55 -11.25 0.66
CA ASP A 491 -29.23 -11.08 1.94
C ASP A 491 -29.25 -9.61 2.38
N GLU A 492 -30.12 -9.26 3.31
CA GLU A 492 -30.30 -7.90 3.80
C GLU A 492 -28.99 -7.32 4.38
N LYS A 493 -28.17 -8.12 5.05
CA LYS A 493 -26.91 -7.68 5.65
C LYS A 493 -25.90 -7.24 4.58
N THR A 494 -25.73 -8.02 3.53
CA THR A 494 -24.80 -7.69 2.43
C THR A 494 -25.30 -6.54 1.58
N ILE A 495 -26.61 -6.41 1.37
CA ILE A 495 -27.23 -5.27 0.69
C ILE A 495 -27.01 -3.98 1.48
N GLU A 496 -27.29 -4.00 2.78
CA GLU A 496 -27.11 -2.84 3.65
C GLU A 496 -25.63 -2.44 3.76
N CYS A 497 -24.73 -3.44 3.84
CA CYS A 497 -23.29 -3.21 3.84
C CYS A 497 -22.83 -2.45 2.59
N VAL A 498 -23.20 -2.90 1.40
CA VAL A 498 -22.84 -2.23 0.14
C VAL A 498 -23.44 -0.85 0.06
N LYS A 499 -24.70 -0.68 0.49
CA LYS A 499 -25.35 0.63 0.56
C LYS A 499 -24.58 1.57 1.48
N CYS A 500 -24.24 1.14 2.71
CA CYS A 500 -23.44 1.94 3.64
C CYS A 500 -22.11 2.37 3.04
N LEU A 501 -21.41 1.47 2.30
CA LEU A 501 -20.15 1.82 1.65
C LEU A 501 -20.33 2.87 0.55
N ARG A 502 -21.38 2.79 -0.25
CA ARG A 502 -21.69 3.74 -1.32
C ARG A 502 -22.16 5.10 -0.81
N ASP A 503 -22.84 5.11 0.33
CA ASP A 503 -23.36 6.32 0.97
C ASP A 503 -22.27 7.13 1.69
N ILE A 504 -21.03 6.60 1.78
CA ILE A 504 -19.90 7.32 2.37
C ILE A 504 -19.56 8.53 1.50
N THR A 505 -19.61 9.69 2.11
CA THR A 505 -19.18 10.95 1.51
C THR A 505 -17.95 11.50 2.24
N ARG A 506 -17.32 12.53 1.68
CA ARG A 506 -16.25 13.26 2.36
C ARG A 506 -16.72 13.86 3.69
N GLU A 507 -17.95 14.38 3.72
CA GLU A 507 -18.56 14.97 4.92
C GLU A 507 -18.88 13.89 5.96
N SER A 508 -19.59 12.81 5.56
CA SER A 508 -20.08 11.80 6.50
C SER A 508 -18.96 11.08 7.25
N GLN A 509 -17.79 10.90 6.63
CA GLN A 509 -16.65 10.23 7.26
C GLN A 509 -15.71 11.16 8.03
N SER A 510 -15.81 12.48 7.85
CA SER A 510 -14.83 13.45 8.34
C SER A 510 -15.35 14.24 9.53
N GLU A 511 -14.51 14.47 10.53
CA GLU A 511 -14.76 15.54 11.49
C GLU A 511 -14.74 16.90 10.79
N GLU A 512 -15.38 17.91 11.35
CA GLU A 512 -15.47 19.26 10.79
C GLU A 512 -14.10 19.86 10.42
N LYS A 513 -13.08 19.64 11.27
CA LYS A 513 -11.70 20.08 10.98
C LYS A 513 -11.08 19.40 9.76
N CYS A 514 -11.49 18.16 9.44
CA CYS A 514 -11.03 17.43 8.27
C CYS A 514 -11.80 17.83 7.02
N PHE A 515 -13.10 18.04 7.15
CA PHE A 515 -13.95 18.51 6.05
C PHE A 515 -13.51 19.89 5.55
N ASN A 516 -13.20 20.80 6.48
CA ASN A 516 -12.75 22.17 6.19
C ASN A 516 -11.22 22.32 6.15
N CYS A 517 -10.48 21.23 6.03
CA CYS A 517 -9.02 21.24 6.06
C CYS A 517 -8.45 22.08 4.91
N PRO A 518 -7.50 23.02 5.17
CA PRO A 518 -6.93 23.88 4.14
C PRO A 518 -6.06 23.12 3.12
N ILE A 519 -5.69 21.87 3.41
CA ILE A 519 -4.93 20.98 2.50
C ILE A 519 -5.72 19.69 2.19
N ALA A 520 -7.06 19.77 2.14
CA ALA A 520 -7.92 18.60 1.98
C ALA A 520 -7.71 17.85 0.66
N SER A 521 -7.40 18.56 -0.43
CA SER A 521 -7.13 17.91 -1.71
C SER A 521 -5.85 17.07 -1.62
N GLY A 522 -5.88 15.84 -2.13
CA GLY A 522 -4.76 14.91 -2.03
C GLY A 522 -4.62 14.21 -0.68
N CYS A 523 -5.48 14.49 0.31
CA CYS A 523 -5.52 13.75 1.55
C CYS A 523 -6.18 12.38 1.31
N SER A 524 -5.34 11.37 1.10
CA SER A 524 -5.80 9.99 0.88
C SER A 524 -6.26 9.32 2.18
N TRP A 525 -7.12 8.31 2.04
CA TRP A 525 -7.64 7.50 3.12
C TRP A 525 -8.05 6.11 2.61
N CYS A 526 -8.22 5.16 3.50
CA CYS A 526 -8.60 3.79 3.17
C CYS A 526 -9.84 3.37 3.96
N SER A 527 -10.94 3.05 3.25
CA SER A 527 -12.21 2.64 3.88
C SER A 527 -12.07 1.35 4.68
N ALA A 528 -11.29 0.40 4.19
CA ALA A 528 -11.05 -0.87 4.90
C ALA A 528 -10.17 -0.66 6.14
N TYR A 529 -9.19 0.24 6.10
CA TYR A 529 -8.42 0.59 7.29
C TYR A 529 -9.27 1.33 8.33
N ASN A 530 -10.16 2.24 7.88
CA ASN A 530 -11.16 2.83 8.76
C ASN A 530 -12.03 1.76 9.44
N TYR A 531 -12.50 0.78 8.65
CA TYR A 531 -13.27 -0.35 9.15
C TYR A 531 -12.47 -1.17 10.18
N GLN A 532 -11.22 -1.45 9.89
CA GLN A 532 -10.31 -2.17 10.79
C GLN A 532 -10.13 -1.43 12.12
N CYS A 533 -9.96 -0.11 12.09
CA CYS A 533 -9.72 0.69 13.29
C CYS A 533 -10.98 0.95 14.12
N PHE A 534 -12.14 1.12 13.48
CA PHE A 534 -13.33 1.67 14.13
C PHE A 534 -14.58 0.79 14.00
N GLY A 535 -14.49 -0.38 13.38
CA GLY A 535 -15.66 -1.21 13.06
C GLY A 535 -16.60 -0.60 12.00
N THR A 536 -16.23 0.55 11.45
CA THR A 536 -17.00 1.24 10.40
C THR A 536 -16.07 1.89 9.37
N ALA A 537 -16.42 1.75 8.10
CA ALA A 537 -15.71 2.43 7.01
C ALA A 537 -15.98 3.95 6.97
N ASN A 538 -17.09 4.40 7.59
CA ASN A 538 -17.55 5.79 7.59
C ASN A 538 -17.02 6.61 8.78
N LYS A 539 -15.73 6.44 9.10
CA LYS A 539 -15.01 7.26 10.07
C LYS A 539 -13.55 7.34 9.65
N ARG A 540 -13.06 8.54 9.36
CA ARG A 540 -11.69 8.72 8.83
C ARG A 540 -10.63 8.49 9.91
N ALA A 541 -9.70 7.58 9.66
CA ALA A 541 -8.44 7.48 10.42
C ALA A 541 -7.51 8.64 10.02
N THR A 542 -6.94 9.31 11.02
CA THR A 542 -6.14 10.53 10.84
C THR A 542 -4.68 10.36 11.22
N PHE A 543 -4.22 9.14 11.46
CA PHE A 543 -2.84 8.85 11.91
C PHE A 543 -1.77 9.35 10.93
N ILE A 544 -2.07 9.33 9.64
CA ILE A 544 -1.19 9.80 8.56
C ILE A 544 -1.22 11.33 8.37
N CYS A 545 -2.06 12.07 9.08
CA CYS A 545 -2.30 13.50 8.84
C CYS A 545 -1.00 14.33 8.86
N ILE A 546 -0.09 14.07 9.80
CA ILE A 546 1.18 14.79 9.90
C ILE A 546 2.06 14.60 8.65
N MET A 547 1.99 13.44 8.01
CA MET A 547 2.72 13.14 6.77
C MET A 547 2.11 13.87 5.57
N HIS A 548 0.80 14.09 5.55
CA HIS A 548 0.15 14.94 4.54
C HIS A 548 0.56 16.41 4.67
N LYS A 549 0.73 16.92 5.90
CA LYS A 549 1.28 18.26 6.15
C LYS A 549 2.71 18.36 5.60
N SER A 550 3.57 17.39 5.90
CA SER A 550 4.94 17.32 5.37
C SER A 550 4.96 17.27 3.84
N ARG A 551 4.08 16.47 3.25
CA ARG A 551 3.93 16.37 1.79
C ARG A 551 3.50 17.70 1.17
N ALA A 552 2.59 18.45 1.81
CA ALA A 552 2.16 19.76 1.35
C ALA A 552 3.34 20.75 1.29
N LEU A 553 4.19 20.79 2.34
CA LEU A 553 5.38 21.62 2.39
C LEU A 553 6.41 21.20 1.31
N SER A 554 6.59 19.90 1.11
CA SER A 554 7.51 19.37 0.10
C SER A 554 7.04 19.72 -1.33
N ASN A 555 5.73 19.70 -1.59
CA ASN A 555 5.15 20.10 -2.86
C ASN A 555 5.35 21.61 -3.11
N LEU A 556 5.16 22.43 -2.08
CA LEU A 556 5.39 23.86 -2.17
C LEU A 556 6.85 24.17 -2.57
N TYR A 557 7.82 23.45 -1.98
CA TYR A 557 9.24 23.56 -2.34
C TYR A 557 9.49 23.09 -3.77
N TYR A 558 9.13 21.85 -4.09
CA TYR A 558 9.43 21.20 -5.38
C TYR A 558 8.87 21.99 -6.57
N TRP A 559 7.58 22.30 -6.55
CA TRP A 559 6.92 22.95 -7.67
C TRP A 559 7.38 24.40 -7.84
N ASN A 560 7.51 25.18 -6.77
CA ASN A 560 7.94 26.56 -6.90
C ASN A 560 9.42 26.68 -7.33
N LYS A 561 10.30 25.83 -6.82
CA LYS A 561 11.69 25.78 -7.27
C LYS A 561 11.80 25.30 -8.71
N GLY A 562 11.07 24.26 -9.08
CA GLY A 562 11.03 23.73 -10.45
C GLY A 562 10.47 24.75 -11.44
N PHE A 563 9.32 25.35 -11.15
CA PHE A 563 8.74 26.37 -12.02
C PHE A 563 9.58 27.63 -12.11
N ARG A 564 10.29 28.02 -11.06
CA ARG A 564 11.22 29.15 -11.12
C ARG A 564 12.33 28.92 -12.16
N LYS A 565 12.76 27.66 -12.32
CA LYS A 565 13.77 27.27 -13.31
C LYS A 565 13.18 27.11 -14.73
N TYR A 566 12.01 26.48 -14.86
CA TYR A 566 11.47 26.02 -16.14
C TYR A 566 10.26 26.81 -16.64
N ALA A 567 9.44 27.33 -15.72
CA ALA A 567 8.20 28.02 -16.03
C ALA A 567 7.93 29.14 -15.01
N PRO A 568 8.71 30.24 -15.05
CA PRO A 568 8.71 31.25 -13.98
C PRO A 568 7.38 31.99 -13.80
N TRP A 569 6.46 31.90 -14.78
CA TRP A 569 5.11 32.48 -14.69
C TRP A 569 4.13 31.69 -13.81
N PHE A 570 4.49 30.49 -13.36
CA PHE A 570 3.66 29.67 -12.48
C PHE A 570 4.21 29.69 -11.04
N ARG A 571 3.29 29.75 -10.08
CA ARG A 571 3.61 29.58 -8.65
C ARG A 571 2.52 28.80 -7.96
N MET A 572 2.93 27.88 -7.12
CA MET A 572 2.04 27.14 -6.23
C MET A 572 1.82 27.94 -4.94
N GLY A 573 0.56 28.23 -4.62
CA GLY A 573 0.22 28.90 -3.38
C GLY A 573 0.37 27.99 -2.15
N SER A 574 0.69 28.61 -1.01
CA SER A 574 0.68 27.91 0.29
C SER A 574 -0.70 28.02 0.95
N TRP A 575 -1.29 26.88 1.24
CA TRP A 575 -2.55 26.77 1.98
C TRP A 575 -2.34 26.23 3.39
N ILE A 576 -1.13 25.74 3.70
CA ILE A 576 -0.81 25.21 5.01
C ILE A 576 -0.67 26.35 6.02
N PRO A 577 -1.38 26.31 7.17
CA PRO A 577 -1.23 27.31 8.22
C PRO A 577 0.22 27.34 8.77
N LYS A 578 0.72 28.53 9.10
CA LYS A 578 2.09 28.73 9.59
C LYS A 578 2.38 27.86 10.81
N GLU A 579 1.45 27.81 11.75
CA GLU A 579 1.58 27.02 12.97
C GLU A 579 1.75 25.51 12.68
N TRP A 580 1.10 24.98 11.64
CA TRP A 580 1.28 23.59 11.20
C TRP A 580 2.61 23.36 10.51
N ALA A 581 3.09 24.35 9.77
CA ALA A 581 4.39 24.26 9.11
C ALA A 581 5.53 24.23 10.15
N LEU A 582 5.43 25.06 11.20
CA LEU A 582 6.42 25.14 12.27
C LEU A 582 6.48 23.92 13.17
N GLU A 583 5.48 23.04 13.14
CA GLU A 583 5.57 21.71 13.76
C GLU A 583 6.62 20.81 13.07
N ILE A 584 6.92 21.08 11.79
CA ILE A 584 7.70 20.20 10.90
C ILE A 584 9.03 20.83 10.49
N ILE A 585 9.03 22.14 10.16
CA ILE A 585 10.18 22.90 9.64
C ILE A 585 10.47 24.14 10.48
N SER A 586 11.67 24.69 10.33
CA SER A 586 12.06 25.94 10.99
C SER A 586 11.37 27.17 10.39
N GLU A 587 11.38 28.29 11.12
CA GLU A 587 10.89 29.60 10.65
C GLU A 587 11.64 30.04 9.37
N ASP A 588 12.97 29.87 9.33
CA ASP A 588 13.78 30.25 8.17
C ASP A 588 13.42 29.40 6.94
N GLU A 589 13.15 28.12 7.14
CA GLU A 589 12.72 27.23 6.07
C GLU A 589 11.32 27.58 5.58
N TYR A 590 10.41 27.92 6.50
CA TYR A 590 9.07 28.40 6.13
C TYR A 590 9.14 29.68 5.30
N GLN A 591 10.01 30.65 5.69
CA GLN A 591 10.22 31.86 4.93
C GLN A 591 10.78 31.57 3.52
N LEU A 592 11.73 30.65 3.41
CA LEU A 592 12.23 30.17 2.10
C LEU A 592 11.09 29.67 1.20
N LEU A 593 10.16 28.91 1.74
CA LEU A 593 9.00 28.43 0.97
C LEU A 593 8.12 29.57 0.48
N LEU A 594 7.88 30.59 1.32
CA LEU A 594 7.11 31.78 0.93
C LEU A 594 7.84 32.59 -0.14
N ASP A 595 9.15 32.76 -0.02
CA ASP A 595 9.97 33.46 -1.02
C ASP A 595 9.97 32.73 -2.37
N LEU A 596 10.02 31.39 -2.36
CA LEU A 596 9.88 30.58 -3.57
C LEU A 596 8.49 30.72 -4.20
N ALA A 597 7.45 30.86 -3.40
CA ALA A 597 6.07 31.03 -3.86
C ALA A 597 5.76 32.45 -4.35
N SER A 598 6.59 33.46 -4.01
CA SER A 598 6.44 34.85 -4.45
C SER A 598 7.19 35.13 -5.74
N PHE A 599 6.75 36.14 -6.53
CA PHE A 599 7.51 36.69 -7.64
C PHE A 599 8.53 37.67 -7.13
N ASN A 600 9.79 37.56 -7.58
CA ASN A 600 10.81 38.54 -7.35
C ASN A 600 11.06 39.36 -8.65
N GLU A 601 11.87 40.43 -8.55
CA GLU A 601 12.18 41.32 -9.70
C GLU A 601 12.82 40.58 -10.88
N ASN A 602 13.62 39.53 -10.62
CA ASN A 602 14.26 38.75 -11.68
C ASN A 602 13.23 37.84 -12.38
N ASP A 603 12.27 37.26 -11.64
CA ASP A 603 11.18 36.49 -12.23
C ASP A 603 10.35 37.39 -13.15
N VAL A 604 10.02 38.59 -12.70
CA VAL A 604 9.25 39.56 -13.52
C VAL A 604 10.02 39.94 -14.81
N LYS A 605 11.33 40.21 -14.73
CA LYS A 605 12.15 40.48 -15.90
C LYS A 605 12.22 39.30 -16.86
N LEU A 606 12.34 38.07 -16.32
CA LEU A 606 12.38 36.86 -17.13
C LEU A 606 11.06 36.64 -17.86
N ILE A 607 9.94 36.83 -17.20
CA ILE A 607 8.61 36.74 -17.80
C ILE A 607 8.44 37.79 -18.89
N GLN A 608 8.86 39.03 -18.64
CA GLN A 608 8.78 40.10 -19.63
C GLN A 608 9.60 39.76 -20.88
N ASN A 609 10.85 39.30 -20.70
CA ASN A 609 11.69 38.86 -21.80
C ASN A 609 11.09 37.73 -22.63
N MET A 610 10.37 36.81 -21.98
CA MET A 610 9.67 35.72 -22.67
C MET A 610 8.45 36.20 -23.46
N ILE A 611 7.75 37.21 -22.95
CA ILE A 611 6.62 37.84 -23.66
C ILE A 611 7.13 38.63 -24.88
N ASP A 612 8.22 39.38 -24.71
CA ASP A 612 8.78 40.26 -25.76
C ASP A 612 9.43 39.44 -26.89
N ASN A 613 9.81 38.19 -26.66
CA ASN A 613 10.45 37.30 -27.64
C ASN A 613 9.50 36.31 -28.31
N ASN A 614 8.21 36.28 -27.93
CA ASN A 614 7.14 35.54 -28.58
C ASN A 614 6.21 36.44 -29.37
#